data_70a17aefe666c26f17ecaa8cbcb298a1
#
_entry.id   70a17aefe666c26f17ecaa8cbcb298a1
#
_cell.length_a   1.000
_cell.length_b   1.000
_cell.length_c   1.000
_cell.angle_alpha   90.00
_cell.angle_beta   90.00
_cell.angle_gamma   90.00
#
_symmetry.space_group_name_H-M   'P 1'
#
loop_
_entity.id
_entity.type
_entity.pdbx_description
1 polymer ?
#
loop_
_entity_poly.entity_id
_entity_poly.type
_entity_poly.pdbx_seq_one_letter_code
_entity_poly.pdbx_strand_id
1 'polypeptide(L)'
;MESPSPDRDRFGVNLPALKAGGVGLCLATIFTERGADAPWGYPADDDGSAAARAGRLQLRVYQGMEVRGAIRIVRRKADLHAVGDGGPMHVVLLMECADPIESPEHARWWFEQGLRVVGMAWAYGSRYCGGNAQDGPLSAQGRALVQAFDALGVLHDASHLSRQSFDDLMHTTDRCVVASHSNCAAITADVPRHLTDTQIRAIAGRGGLCGLNLFGKFLAKDRPATLADAVNHVLHVHTLAGSQAIALGSDFDGGFTPLDCPAGAQRPEELPALEAALAKAGLTAADVQGFQHGNWLRVLQSALPD
;
A
#
# COMPACT_ATOMS: atom_id res chain seq x y z
N MET A 1 21.60 -21.59 18.67
CA MET A 1 20.27 -21.35 18.07
C MET A 1 19.47 -20.65 19.14
N GLU A 2 19.23 -19.35 18.98
CA GLU A 2 18.33 -18.63 19.89
C GLU A 2 16.90 -19.14 19.62
N SER A 3 16.17 -19.42 20.70
CA SER A 3 14.75 -19.76 20.60
C SER A 3 14.01 -18.60 19.91
N PRO A 4 13.10 -18.88 18.95
CA PRO A 4 12.32 -17.82 18.32
C PRO A 4 11.60 -17.01 19.40
N SER A 5 11.68 -15.68 19.30
CA SER A 5 10.91 -14.79 20.18
C SER A 5 9.42 -15.14 20.05
N PRO A 6 8.67 -15.24 21.15
CA PRO A 6 7.22 -15.50 21.11
C PRO A 6 6.44 -14.44 20.30
N ASP A 7 7.01 -13.26 20.07
CA ASP A 7 6.43 -12.22 19.23
C ASP A 7 6.63 -12.48 17.72
N ARG A 8 7.49 -13.42 17.33
CA ARG A 8 7.79 -13.66 15.92
C ARG A 8 6.57 -14.16 15.12
N ASP A 9 5.67 -14.89 15.75
CA ASP A 9 4.45 -15.39 15.10
C ASP A 9 3.31 -14.36 15.10
N ARG A 10 3.45 -13.29 15.89
CA ARG A 10 2.50 -12.18 15.95
C ARG A 10 2.83 -11.06 14.97
N PHE A 11 4.12 -10.75 14.80
CA PHE A 11 4.60 -9.67 13.94
C PHE A 11 5.56 -10.22 12.90
N GLY A 12 5.25 -9.97 11.61
CA GLY A 12 6.07 -10.40 10.48
C GLY A 12 7.17 -9.41 10.14
N VAL A 13 6.96 -8.11 10.40
CA VAL A 13 7.83 -7.04 9.93
C VAL A 13 8.69 -6.46 11.05
N ASN A 14 10.00 -6.42 10.81
CA ASN A 14 10.96 -5.62 11.55
C ASN A 14 12.14 -5.26 10.63
N LEU A 15 12.94 -4.26 11.00
CA LEU A 15 14.05 -3.81 10.15
C LEU A 15 15.07 -4.92 9.81
N PRO A 16 15.49 -5.80 10.74
CA PRO A 16 16.34 -6.95 10.42
C PRO A 16 15.70 -7.91 9.39
N ALA A 17 14.42 -8.25 9.53
CA ALA A 17 13.71 -9.13 8.60
C ALA A 17 13.58 -8.52 7.19
N LEU A 18 13.23 -7.24 7.10
CA LEU A 18 13.21 -6.50 5.83
C LEU A 18 14.57 -6.52 5.16
N LYS A 19 15.64 -6.23 5.90
CA LYS A 19 17.02 -6.29 5.38
C LYS A 19 17.40 -7.69 4.93
N ALA A 20 17.06 -8.73 5.68
CA ALA A 20 17.33 -10.13 5.34
C ALA A 20 16.56 -10.55 4.07
N GLY A 21 15.37 -10.01 3.83
CA GLY A 21 14.58 -10.20 2.62
C GLY A 21 15.00 -9.32 1.43
N GLY A 22 16.09 -8.55 1.54
CA GLY A 22 16.58 -7.68 0.47
C GLY A 22 15.71 -6.44 0.23
N VAL A 23 14.82 -6.09 1.17
CA VAL A 23 13.95 -4.92 1.04
C VAL A 23 14.72 -3.65 1.38
N GLY A 24 14.95 -2.81 0.39
CA GLY A 24 15.63 -1.51 0.53
C GLY A 24 14.68 -0.32 0.69
N LEU A 25 13.43 -0.48 0.25
CA LEU A 25 12.38 0.54 0.33
C LEU A 25 11.03 -0.12 0.60
N CYS A 26 10.20 0.51 1.46
CA CYS A 26 8.81 0.13 1.66
C CYS A 26 7.89 1.35 1.77
N LEU A 27 6.60 1.14 1.51
CA LEU A 27 5.56 2.09 1.90
C LEU A 27 5.30 1.88 3.40
N ALA A 28 5.51 2.94 4.20
CA ALA A 28 5.34 2.91 5.65
C ALA A 28 4.02 3.57 6.01
N THR A 29 3.10 2.78 6.56
CA THR A 29 1.69 3.16 6.67
C THR A 29 1.41 3.96 7.94
N ILE A 30 0.69 5.07 7.79
CA ILE A 30 -0.07 5.75 8.84
C ILE A 30 -1.51 5.28 8.69
N PHE A 31 -1.97 4.44 9.60
CA PHE A 31 -3.29 3.82 9.56
C PHE A 31 -4.17 4.33 10.69
N THR A 32 -5.43 4.62 10.37
CA THR A 32 -6.41 4.99 11.39
C THR A 32 -7.76 4.34 11.11
N GLU A 33 -8.45 3.94 12.17
CA GLU A 33 -9.71 3.20 12.08
C GLU A 33 -10.79 3.82 12.97
N ARG A 34 -11.93 4.09 12.36
CA ARG A 34 -13.11 4.62 13.05
C ARG A 34 -13.76 3.58 13.95
N GLY A 35 -13.96 3.93 15.21
CA GLY A 35 -14.63 3.07 16.19
C GLY A 35 -13.75 1.97 16.76
N ALA A 36 -12.47 1.86 16.38
CA ALA A 36 -11.57 0.86 16.95
C ALA A 36 -11.10 1.26 18.35
N ASP A 37 -11.11 0.29 19.27
CA ASP A 37 -10.48 0.41 20.59
C ASP A 37 -9.02 -0.04 20.51
N ALA A 38 -8.19 0.80 19.88
CA ALA A 38 -6.79 0.53 19.59
C ALA A 38 -6.00 1.85 19.51
N PRO A 39 -4.65 1.84 19.61
CA PRO A 39 -3.84 3.05 19.50
C PRO A 39 -3.99 3.84 18.19
N TRP A 40 -4.44 3.18 17.12
CA TRP A 40 -4.73 3.77 15.82
C TRP A 40 -6.22 4.12 15.65
N GLY A 41 -7.07 3.75 16.64
CA GLY A 41 -8.51 4.00 16.61
C GLY A 41 -8.88 5.41 17.00
N TYR A 42 -10.09 5.82 16.61
CA TYR A 42 -10.72 7.07 17.02
C TYR A 42 -12.25 6.89 17.12
N PRO A 43 -12.97 7.71 17.94
CA PRO A 43 -14.40 7.58 18.13
C PRO A 43 -15.20 7.67 16.82
N ALA A 44 -16.31 6.93 16.73
CA ALA A 44 -17.13 6.89 15.53
C ALA A 44 -17.81 8.25 15.22
N ASP A 45 -18.01 9.08 16.22
CA ASP A 45 -18.58 10.43 16.16
C ASP A 45 -17.52 11.55 16.14
N ASP A 46 -16.23 11.18 15.88
CA ASP A 46 -15.13 12.15 15.82
C ASP A 46 -15.32 13.19 14.70
N ASP A 47 -15.03 14.43 15.01
CA ASP A 47 -14.99 15.54 14.05
C ASP A 47 -13.71 15.58 13.19
N GLY A 48 -12.79 14.66 13.41
CA GLY A 48 -11.48 14.55 12.78
C GLY A 48 -10.31 14.82 13.70
N SER A 49 -10.54 15.40 14.85
CA SER A 49 -9.47 15.80 15.77
C SER A 49 -8.78 14.59 16.42
N ALA A 50 -9.53 13.54 16.75
CA ALA A 50 -8.99 12.31 17.32
C ALA A 50 -8.24 11.49 16.25
N ALA A 51 -8.80 11.37 15.04
CA ALA A 51 -8.11 10.76 13.90
C ALA A 51 -6.79 11.48 13.60
N ALA A 52 -6.78 12.82 13.58
CA ALA A 52 -5.58 13.61 13.39
C ALA A 52 -4.53 13.36 14.48
N ARG A 53 -4.95 13.26 15.75
CA ARG A 53 -4.04 12.92 16.87
C ARG A 53 -3.43 11.52 16.69
N ALA A 54 -4.22 10.51 16.34
CA ALA A 54 -3.77 9.14 16.11
C ALA A 54 -2.76 9.08 14.95
N GLY A 55 -3.05 9.73 13.82
CA GLY A 55 -2.14 9.80 12.69
C GLY A 55 -0.84 10.54 13.01
N ARG A 56 -0.90 11.67 13.73
CA ARG A 56 0.30 12.43 14.16
C ARG A 56 1.16 11.65 15.16
N LEU A 57 0.58 10.78 15.98
CA LEU A 57 1.35 9.89 16.85
C LEU A 57 2.20 8.91 16.05
N GLN A 58 1.62 8.26 15.05
CA GLN A 58 2.34 7.34 14.15
C GLN A 58 3.43 8.08 13.35
N LEU A 59 3.11 9.26 12.81
CA LEU A 59 4.10 10.10 12.13
C LEU A 59 5.32 10.39 13.02
N ARG A 60 5.10 10.73 14.30
CA ARG A 60 6.20 10.97 15.25
C ARG A 60 7.07 9.74 15.49
N VAL A 61 6.51 8.53 15.42
CA VAL A 61 7.29 7.29 15.50
C VAL A 61 8.27 7.21 14.32
N TYR A 62 7.78 7.41 13.08
CA TYR A 62 8.65 7.41 11.89
C TYR A 62 9.72 8.51 11.95
N GLN A 63 9.35 9.73 12.32
CA GLN A 63 10.30 10.82 12.49
C GLN A 63 11.37 10.50 13.57
N GLY A 64 10.95 9.87 14.67
CA GLY A 64 11.87 9.41 15.69
C GLY A 64 12.82 8.30 15.21
N MET A 65 12.35 7.40 14.35
CA MET A 65 13.22 6.39 13.71
C MET A 65 14.21 7.03 12.73
N GLU A 66 13.79 8.04 11.98
CA GLU A 66 14.67 8.79 11.07
C GLU A 66 15.76 9.53 11.83
N VAL A 67 15.42 10.24 12.91
CA VAL A 67 16.39 10.94 13.78
C VAL A 67 17.44 9.98 14.35
N ARG A 68 17.07 8.74 14.66
CA ARG A 68 18.00 7.69 15.13
C ARG A 68 18.80 7.02 13.99
N GLY A 69 18.57 7.40 12.74
CA GLY A 69 19.25 6.81 11.58
C GLY A 69 18.79 5.38 11.23
N ALA A 70 17.68 4.91 11.80
CA ALA A 70 17.14 3.58 11.52
C ALA A 70 16.43 3.51 10.16
N ILE A 71 15.79 4.59 9.76
CA ILE A 71 15.12 4.75 8.46
C ILE A 71 15.49 6.09 7.82
N ARG A 72 15.18 6.24 6.54
CA ARG A 72 15.17 7.48 5.79
C ARG A 72 13.80 7.70 5.16
N ILE A 73 13.12 8.79 5.50
CA ILE A 73 11.85 9.15 4.88
C ILE A 73 12.13 9.76 3.49
N VAL A 74 11.59 9.15 2.45
CA VAL A 74 11.70 9.62 1.06
C VAL A 74 10.74 10.79 0.85
N ARG A 75 11.29 11.95 0.50
CA ARG A 75 10.52 13.18 0.29
C ARG A 75 10.60 13.70 -1.15
N ARG A 76 11.64 13.29 -1.91
CA ARG A 76 11.91 13.75 -3.27
C ARG A 76 12.60 12.67 -4.10
N LYS A 77 12.63 12.85 -5.42
CA LYS A 77 13.27 11.90 -6.36
C LYS A 77 14.71 11.56 -6.00
N ALA A 78 15.49 12.57 -5.58
CA ALA A 78 16.89 12.37 -5.22
C ALA A 78 17.09 11.38 -4.07
N ASP A 79 16.11 11.24 -3.17
CA ASP A 79 16.19 10.30 -2.05
C ASP A 79 16.14 8.84 -2.52
N LEU A 80 15.60 8.56 -3.72
CA LEU A 80 15.52 7.22 -4.28
C LEU A 80 16.88 6.68 -4.77
N HIS A 81 17.85 7.55 -5.03
CA HIS A 81 19.16 7.14 -5.59
C HIS A 81 19.99 6.33 -4.58
N ALA A 82 19.77 6.49 -3.29
CA ALA A 82 20.49 5.77 -2.24
C ALA A 82 19.78 4.49 -1.75
N VAL A 83 18.67 4.10 -2.38
CA VAL A 83 17.96 2.86 -2.03
C VAL A 83 18.83 1.66 -2.38
N GLY A 84 19.08 0.79 -1.40
CA GLY A 84 19.86 -0.44 -1.60
C GLY A 84 21.37 -0.30 -1.36
N ASP A 85 21.91 0.90 -1.06
CA ASP A 85 23.36 1.13 -0.86
C ASP A 85 23.89 0.65 0.52
N GLY A 86 23.13 -0.21 1.22
CA GLY A 86 23.51 -0.73 2.54
C GLY A 86 23.29 0.26 3.69
N GLY A 87 22.70 1.41 3.41
CA GLY A 87 22.31 2.43 4.39
C GLY A 87 21.04 2.09 5.18
N PRO A 88 20.40 3.11 5.79
CA PRO A 88 19.14 2.93 6.49
C PRO A 88 18.02 2.52 5.52
N MET A 89 17.01 1.82 6.03
CA MET A 89 15.80 1.48 5.28
C MET A 89 15.11 2.76 4.76
N HIS A 90 14.85 2.83 3.46
CA HIS A 90 14.07 3.91 2.89
C HIS A 90 12.58 3.65 3.07
N VAL A 91 11.83 4.67 3.46
CA VAL A 91 10.38 4.56 3.63
C VAL A 91 9.67 5.70 2.91
N VAL A 92 8.65 5.38 2.15
CA VAL A 92 7.69 6.35 1.61
C VAL A 92 6.49 6.37 2.55
N LEU A 93 6.18 7.50 3.17
CA LEU A 93 5.01 7.58 4.03
C LEU A 93 3.73 7.50 3.19
N LEU A 94 2.93 6.49 3.51
CA LEU A 94 1.59 6.26 2.98
C LEU A 94 0.58 6.49 4.10
N MET A 95 -0.51 7.19 3.83
CA MET A 95 -1.65 7.26 4.73
C MET A 95 -2.76 6.35 4.22
N GLU A 96 -3.20 5.43 5.05
CA GLU A 96 -4.36 4.56 4.80
C GLU A 96 -5.52 5.00 5.67
N CYS A 97 -6.62 5.38 5.04
CA CYS A 97 -7.70 6.18 5.58
C CYS A 97 -7.30 7.64 5.85
N ALA A 98 -7.84 8.57 5.06
CA ALA A 98 -7.44 9.98 5.10
C ALA A 98 -8.10 10.80 6.24
N ASP A 99 -8.82 10.18 7.16
CA ASP A 99 -9.49 10.86 8.29
C ASP A 99 -8.52 11.68 9.18
N PRO A 100 -7.21 11.36 9.30
CA PRO A 100 -6.25 12.26 9.96
C PRO A 100 -6.06 13.63 9.30
N ILE A 101 -6.44 13.77 8.03
CA ILE A 101 -6.45 15.06 7.34
C ILE A 101 -7.79 15.73 7.63
N GLU A 102 -7.80 16.69 8.52
CA GLU A 102 -9.03 17.30 9.07
C GLU A 102 -9.85 18.05 8.01
N SER A 103 -9.17 18.64 7.03
CA SER A 103 -9.76 19.26 5.85
C SER A 103 -8.76 19.28 4.68
N PRO A 104 -9.21 19.52 3.42
CA PRO A 104 -8.31 19.57 2.26
C PRO A 104 -7.14 20.56 2.41
N GLU A 105 -7.32 21.65 3.15
CA GLU A 105 -6.28 22.66 3.42
C GLU A 105 -5.12 22.08 4.24
N HIS A 106 -5.38 21.09 5.09
CA HIS A 106 -4.36 20.41 5.89
C HIS A 106 -3.50 19.43 5.09
N ALA A 107 -3.86 19.11 3.82
CA ALA A 107 -3.07 18.24 2.95
C ALA A 107 -1.60 18.74 2.80
N ARG A 108 -1.42 20.06 2.69
CA ARG A 108 -0.10 20.69 2.60
C ARG A 108 0.76 20.39 3.83
N TRP A 109 0.21 20.50 5.02
CA TRP A 109 0.96 20.19 6.26
C TRP A 109 1.47 18.74 6.25
N TRP A 110 0.61 17.78 5.90
CA TRP A 110 1.00 16.38 5.81
C TRP A 110 2.07 16.12 4.75
N PHE A 111 1.96 16.77 3.59
CA PHE A 111 2.97 16.72 2.55
C PHE A 111 4.33 17.25 3.02
N GLU A 112 4.36 18.37 3.75
CA GLU A 112 5.56 18.95 4.35
C GLU A 112 6.18 18.03 5.41
N GLN A 113 5.37 17.21 6.09
CA GLN A 113 5.86 16.19 6.98
C GLN A 113 6.42 14.94 6.27
N GLY A 114 6.30 14.84 4.96
CA GLY A 114 6.86 13.75 4.16
C GLY A 114 5.83 12.76 3.62
N LEU A 115 4.51 12.99 3.82
CA LEU A 115 3.48 12.15 3.20
C LEU A 115 3.54 12.24 1.68
N ARG A 116 3.54 11.08 1.00
CA ARG A 116 3.68 11.01 -0.46
C ARG A 116 2.65 10.14 -1.16
N VAL A 117 2.01 9.23 -0.42
CA VAL A 117 0.95 8.35 -0.95
C VAL A 117 -0.25 8.43 -0.02
N VAL A 118 -1.46 8.52 -0.56
CA VAL A 118 -2.68 8.56 0.24
C VAL A 118 -3.77 7.69 -0.36
N GLY A 119 -4.24 6.71 0.44
CA GLY A 119 -5.51 6.03 0.30
C GLY A 119 -6.57 6.75 1.14
N MET A 120 -7.63 7.24 0.49
CA MET A 120 -8.63 8.05 1.19
C MET A 120 -9.58 7.23 2.06
N ALA A 121 -9.67 5.92 1.86
CA ALA A 121 -10.55 5.02 2.61
C ALA A 121 -9.77 3.87 3.25
N TRP A 122 -10.37 3.31 4.30
CA TRP A 122 -10.24 1.91 4.69
C TRP A 122 -11.60 1.22 4.51
N ALA A 123 -11.81 0.01 5.03
CA ALA A 123 -12.94 -0.87 4.73
C ALA A 123 -14.32 -0.16 4.75
N TYR A 124 -14.60 0.65 5.75
CA TYR A 124 -15.88 1.35 5.92
C TYR A 124 -15.87 2.79 5.38
N GLY A 125 -14.85 3.16 4.60
CA GLY A 125 -14.70 4.51 4.06
C GLY A 125 -14.07 5.49 5.03
N SER A 126 -14.26 6.77 4.74
CA SER A 126 -13.83 7.91 5.53
C SER A 126 -14.82 9.06 5.36
N ARG A 127 -14.53 10.22 5.95
CA ARG A 127 -15.31 11.47 5.68
C ARG A 127 -15.24 11.90 4.21
N TYR A 128 -14.27 11.39 3.46
CA TYR A 128 -13.99 11.79 2.08
C TYR A 128 -14.63 10.88 1.04
N CYS A 129 -14.85 9.60 1.35
CA CYS A 129 -15.27 8.61 0.36
C CYS A 129 -15.80 7.31 0.98
N GLY A 130 -16.50 6.51 0.17
CA GLY A 130 -16.88 5.14 0.52
C GLY A 130 -15.70 4.18 0.47
N GLY A 131 -15.79 3.09 1.25
CA GLY A 131 -14.83 2.00 1.30
C GLY A 131 -15.39 0.68 0.74
N ASN A 132 -14.54 -0.32 0.64
CA ASN A 132 -14.93 -1.61 0.04
C ASN A 132 -15.99 -2.40 0.83
N ALA A 133 -16.18 -2.14 2.12
CA ALA A 133 -17.25 -2.73 2.94
C ALA A 133 -18.50 -1.83 3.02
N GLN A 134 -18.40 -0.56 2.66
CA GLN A 134 -19.50 0.39 2.64
C GLN A 134 -19.39 1.26 1.39
N ASP A 135 -20.17 0.93 0.35
CA ASP A 135 -20.15 1.66 -0.90
C ASP A 135 -20.61 3.11 -0.74
N GLY A 136 -20.08 3.99 -1.58
CA GLY A 136 -20.40 5.41 -1.58
C GLY A 136 -19.47 6.20 -2.50
N PRO A 137 -19.89 7.43 -2.90
CA PRO A 137 -19.10 8.31 -3.77
C PRO A 137 -18.01 9.06 -3.00
N LEU A 138 -17.16 9.77 -3.75
CA LEU A 138 -16.40 10.88 -3.17
C LEU A 138 -17.35 11.96 -2.68
N SER A 139 -17.16 12.41 -1.44
CA SER A 139 -17.83 13.61 -0.94
C SER A 139 -17.32 14.88 -1.66
N ALA A 140 -17.98 16.02 -1.45
CA ALA A 140 -17.46 17.29 -1.96
C ALA A 140 -16.05 17.60 -1.39
N GLN A 141 -15.83 17.32 -0.10
CA GLN A 141 -14.51 17.43 0.52
C GLN A 141 -13.51 16.42 -0.02
N GLY A 142 -13.97 15.19 -0.38
CA GLY A 142 -13.14 14.19 -1.02
C GLY A 142 -12.59 14.67 -2.37
N ARG A 143 -13.44 15.25 -3.22
CA ARG A 143 -13.01 15.86 -4.49
C ARG A 143 -12.04 17.03 -4.28
N ALA A 144 -12.29 17.89 -3.31
CA ALA A 144 -11.38 18.98 -2.97
C ALA A 144 -10.02 18.46 -2.45
N LEU A 145 -10.03 17.37 -1.68
CA LEU A 145 -8.80 16.72 -1.21
C LEU A 145 -8.00 16.10 -2.36
N VAL A 146 -8.65 15.45 -3.34
CA VAL A 146 -7.99 14.95 -4.56
C VAL A 146 -7.29 16.09 -5.30
N GLN A 147 -7.97 17.24 -5.49
CA GLN A 147 -7.37 18.40 -6.15
C GLN A 147 -6.19 18.98 -5.36
N ALA A 148 -6.26 19.00 -4.03
CA ALA A 148 -5.16 19.42 -3.17
C ALA A 148 -3.94 18.49 -3.33
N PHE A 149 -4.16 17.17 -3.40
CA PHE A 149 -3.11 16.18 -3.64
C PHE A 149 -2.50 16.32 -5.03
N ASP A 150 -3.31 16.54 -6.06
CA ASP A 150 -2.82 16.79 -7.43
C ASP A 150 -1.88 17.99 -7.50
N ALA A 151 -2.24 19.08 -6.80
CA ALA A 151 -1.43 20.30 -6.74
C ALA A 151 -0.10 20.08 -5.99
N LEU A 152 -0.05 19.14 -5.05
CA LEU A 152 1.14 18.83 -4.25
C LEU A 152 1.99 17.70 -4.85
N GLY A 153 1.48 16.93 -5.81
CA GLY A 153 2.14 15.74 -6.34
C GLY A 153 2.10 14.54 -5.39
N VAL A 154 1.04 14.44 -4.58
CA VAL A 154 0.79 13.25 -3.75
C VAL A 154 0.16 12.16 -4.61
N LEU A 155 0.69 10.95 -4.52
CA LEU A 155 0.21 9.79 -5.27
C LEU A 155 -1.09 9.26 -4.65
N HIS A 156 -2.11 9.06 -5.48
CA HIS A 156 -3.38 8.48 -5.06
C HIS A 156 -3.30 6.96 -4.98
N ASP A 157 -3.72 6.40 -3.85
CA ASP A 157 -3.89 4.97 -3.66
C ASP A 157 -5.38 4.60 -3.67
N ALA A 158 -5.77 3.77 -4.63
CA ALA A 158 -7.13 3.28 -4.79
C ALA A 158 -7.44 2.04 -3.94
N SER A 159 -6.48 1.54 -3.16
CA SER A 159 -6.73 0.44 -2.22
C SER A 159 -7.85 0.83 -1.26
N HIS A 160 -8.72 -0.12 -0.94
CA HIS A 160 -9.91 0.05 -0.09
C HIS A 160 -11.03 0.96 -0.61
N LEU A 161 -10.87 1.66 -1.72
CA LEU A 161 -11.98 2.45 -2.26
C LEU A 161 -13.16 1.54 -2.64
N SER A 162 -14.37 2.04 -2.38
CA SER A 162 -15.57 1.47 -2.98
C SER A 162 -15.52 1.60 -4.51
N ARG A 163 -16.36 0.86 -5.23
CA ARG A 163 -16.41 0.95 -6.69
C ARG A 163 -16.78 2.36 -7.15
N GLN A 164 -17.77 2.97 -6.50
CA GLN A 164 -18.21 4.32 -6.81
C GLN A 164 -17.12 5.37 -6.51
N SER A 165 -16.45 5.25 -5.37
CA SER A 165 -15.33 6.16 -5.02
C SER A 165 -14.14 6.00 -5.96
N PHE A 166 -13.86 4.78 -6.43
CA PHE A 166 -12.84 4.53 -7.45
C PHE A 166 -13.17 5.27 -8.76
N ASP A 167 -14.39 5.10 -9.25
CA ASP A 167 -14.84 5.74 -10.50
C ASP A 167 -14.80 7.28 -10.36
N ASP A 168 -15.27 7.81 -9.24
CA ASP A 168 -15.21 9.24 -8.92
C ASP A 168 -13.77 9.76 -8.86
N LEU A 169 -12.83 9.01 -8.25
CA LEU A 169 -11.40 9.36 -8.23
C LEU A 169 -10.86 9.45 -9.66
N MET A 170 -11.12 8.41 -10.47
CA MET A 170 -10.65 8.36 -11.86
C MET A 170 -11.23 9.46 -12.75
N HIS A 171 -12.41 10.02 -12.39
CA HIS A 171 -12.98 11.18 -13.08
C HIS A 171 -12.50 12.53 -12.52
N THR A 172 -12.02 12.57 -11.27
CA THR A 172 -11.63 13.81 -10.60
C THR A 172 -10.17 14.18 -10.88
N THR A 173 -9.29 13.19 -11.06
CA THR A 173 -7.86 13.40 -11.36
C THR A 173 -7.45 12.77 -12.68
N ASP A 174 -6.49 13.40 -13.36
CA ASP A 174 -5.76 12.80 -14.49
C ASP A 174 -4.36 12.30 -14.10
N ARG A 175 -4.00 12.39 -12.81
CA ARG A 175 -2.71 11.93 -12.31
C ARG A 175 -2.61 10.41 -12.27
N CYS A 176 -1.38 9.93 -12.07
CA CYS A 176 -1.12 8.53 -11.80
C CYS A 176 -1.89 8.08 -10.53
N VAL A 177 -2.54 6.92 -10.61
CA VAL A 177 -3.23 6.26 -9.50
C VAL A 177 -2.65 4.87 -9.35
N VAL A 178 -2.40 4.43 -8.13
CA VAL A 178 -1.98 3.06 -7.82
C VAL A 178 -3.04 2.35 -6.97
N ALA A 179 -2.94 1.05 -6.87
CA ALA A 179 -3.56 0.29 -5.80
C ALA A 179 -2.44 -0.43 -5.06
N SER A 180 -2.00 0.14 -3.94
CA SER A 180 -0.77 -0.27 -3.26
C SER A 180 -0.77 -1.75 -2.85
N HIS A 181 -1.94 -2.33 -2.53
CA HIS A 181 -2.10 -3.69 -2.04
C HIS A 181 -3.49 -4.26 -2.38
N SER A 182 -3.76 -4.58 -3.65
CA SER A 182 -5.07 -5.07 -4.11
C SER A 182 -4.94 -6.18 -5.14
N ASN A 183 -5.70 -7.25 -4.95
CA ASN A 183 -5.70 -8.45 -5.79
C ASN A 183 -6.78 -8.42 -6.88
N CYS A 184 -6.95 -9.49 -7.66
CA CYS A 184 -7.81 -9.56 -8.84
C CYS A 184 -9.14 -10.24 -8.51
N ALA A 185 -10.26 -9.59 -8.77
CA ALA A 185 -11.59 -10.15 -8.61
C ALA A 185 -11.86 -11.33 -9.56
N ALA A 186 -11.20 -11.37 -10.72
CA ALA A 186 -11.31 -12.47 -11.66
C ALA A 186 -10.69 -13.79 -11.15
N ILE A 187 -9.75 -13.73 -10.20
CA ILE A 187 -9.08 -14.90 -9.62
C ILE A 187 -9.81 -15.36 -8.36
N THR A 188 -10.10 -14.44 -7.44
CA THR A 188 -10.82 -14.74 -6.21
C THR A 188 -12.09 -13.89 -6.19
N ALA A 189 -13.19 -14.50 -6.63
CA ALA A 189 -14.48 -13.85 -6.75
C ALA A 189 -15.10 -13.50 -5.37
N ASP A 190 -16.09 -12.60 -5.39
CA ASP A 190 -16.89 -12.19 -4.23
C ASP A 190 -16.11 -11.54 -3.09
N VAL A 191 -14.94 -10.98 -3.38
CA VAL A 191 -14.18 -10.17 -2.43
C VAL A 191 -14.26 -8.70 -2.88
N PRO A 192 -15.08 -7.85 -2.23
CA PRO A 192 -15.27 -6.44 -2.62
C PRO A 192 -13.97 -5.62 -2.60
N ARG A 193 -12.97 -6.11 -1.90
CA ARG A 193 -11.62 -5.54 -1.78
C ARG A 193 -10.79 -5.65 -3.06
N HIS A 194 -11.18 -6.56 -3.96
CA HIS A 194 -10.42 -6.85 -5.18
C HIS A 194 -10.79 -5.92 -6.33
N LEU A 195 -9.79 -5.67 -7.18
CA LEU A 195 -9.94 -4.90 -8.41
C LEU A 195 -10.56 -5.74 -9.51
N THR A 196 -11.51 -5.16 -10.23
CA THR A 196 -11.99 -5.70 -11.50
C THR A 196 -10.97 -5.49 -12.59
N ASP A 197 -11.07 -6.26 -13.68
CA ASP A 197 -10.21 -6.10 -14.86
C ASP A 197 -10.30 -4.69 -15.47
N THR A 198 -11.47 -4.06 -15.39
CA THR A 198 -11.67 -2.67 -15.85
C THR A 198 -10.86 -1.69 -14.98
N GLN A 199 -10.89 -1.86 -13.66
CA GLN A 199 -10.12 -1.01 -12.74
C GLN A 199 -8.62 -1.22 -12.90
N ILE A 200 -8.16 -2.47 -13.08
CA ILE A 200 -6.74 -2.78 -13.35
C ILE A 200 -6.27 -2.08 -14.62
N ARG A 201 -7.05 -2.18 -15.73
CA ARG A 201 -6.73 -1.46 -16.98
C ARG A 201 -6.74 0.06 -16.82
N ALA A 202 -7.67 0.60 -16.05
CA ALA A 202 -7.75 2.04 -15.79
C ALA A 202 -6.52 2.56 -15.01
N ILE A 203 -6.08 1.84 -13.98
CA ILE A 203 -4.85 2.14 -13.22
C ILE A 203 -3.63 2.08 -14.15
N ALA A 204 -3.48 0.99 -14.90
CA ALA A 204 -2.36 0.81 -15.83
C ALA A 204 -2.33 1.88 -16.92
N GLY A 205 -3.50 2.24 -17.47
CA GLY A 205 -3.64 3.30 -18.50
C GLY A 205 -3.17 4.68 -18.03
N ARG A 206 -3.06 4.90 -16.72
CA ARG A 206 -2.49 6.12 -16.12
C ARG A 206 -1.04 5.95 -15.65
N GLY A 207 -0.36 4.88 -16.09
CA GLY A 207 1.01 4.59 -15.70
C GLY A 207 1.16 4.09 -14.26
N GLY A 208 0.04 3.78 -13.60
CA GLY A 208 0.02 3.21 -12.26
C GLY A 208 0.35 1.72 -12.21
N LEU A 209 0.17 1.14 -11.03
CA LEU A 209 0.36 -0.28 -10.78
C LEU A 209 -0.58 -0.81 -9.70
N CYS A 210 -0.76 -2.13 -9.66
CA CYS A 210 -1.46 -2.87 -8.63
C CYS A 210 -0.43 -3.64 -7.80
N GLY A 211 -0.43 -3.46 -6.48
CA GLY A 211 0.41 -4.21 -5.56
C GLY A 211 -0.25 -5.53 -5.17
N LEU A 212 0.46 -6.65 -5.33
CA LEU A 212 0.01 -7.96 -4.88
C LEU A 212 -0.08 -7.99 -3.35
N ASN A 213 -1.27 -8.14 -2.81
CA ASN A 213 -1.51 -8.34 -1.38
C ASN A 213 -1.33 -9.84 -1.03
N LEU A 214 -0.58 -10.13 0.05
CA LEU A 214 -0.25 -11.49 0.48
C LEU A 214 -1.17 -12.04 1.56
N PHE A 215 -2.23 -11.35 1.96
CA PHE A 215 -3.22 -11.92 2.85
C PHE A 215 -3.89 -13.14 2.22
N GLY A 216 -3.72 -14.32 2.82
CA GLY A 216 -4.11 -15.59 2.22
C GLY A 216 -5.58 -15.71 1.84
N LYS A 217 -6.49 -15.09 2.63
CA LYS A 217 -7.92 -15.07 2.31
C LYS A 217 -8.26 -14.25 1.06
N PHE A 218 -7.35 -13.36 0.64
CA PHE A 218 -7.48 -12.62 -0.62
C PHE A 218 -6.91 -13.38 -1.81
N LEU A 219 -6.03 -14.36 -1.57
CA LEU A 219 -5.41 -15.17 -2.61
C LEU A 219 -6.18 -16.44 -2.92
N ALA A 220 -6.78 -17.06 -1.90
CA ALA A 220 -7.56 -18.28 -2.05
C ALA A 220 -8.77 -18.30 -1.09
N LYS A 221 -9.92 -18.71 -1.63
CA LYS A 221 -11.15 -18.90 -0.84
C LYS A 221 -11.17 -20.34 -0.30
N ASP A 222 -11.71 -20.54 0.89
CA ASP A 222 -12.03 -21.84 1.48
C ASP A 222 -10.84 -22.81 1.74
N ARG A 223 -9.60 -22.38 1.58
CA ARG A 223 -8.39 -23.15 1.89
C ARG A 223 -7.20 -22.23 2.20
N PRO A 224 -6.14 -22.73 2.83
CA PRO A 224 -4.89 -21.98 2.94
C PRO A 224 -4.34 -21.61 1.55
N ALA A 225 -3.85 -20.38 1.42
CA ALA A 225 -3.24 -19.91 0.18
C ALA A 225 -1.84 -20.50 0.00
N THR A 226 -1.43 -20.63 -1.25
CA THR A 226 -0.11 -21.08 -1.67
C THR A 226 0.61 -20.02 -2.49
N LEU A 227 1.92 -20.16 -2.72
CA LEU A 227 2.66 -19.30 -3.66
C LEU A 227 2.06 -19.33 -5.07
N ALA A 228 1.51 -20.48 -5.50
CA ALA A 228 0.87 -20.56 -6.81
C ALA A 228 -0.37 -19.67 -6.92
N ASP A 229 -1.11 -19.48 -5.83
CA ASP A 229 -2.25 -18.55 -5.83
C ASP A 229 -1.78 -17.11 -5.99
N ALA A 230 -0.73 -16.70 -5.27
CA ALA A 230 -0.10 -15.40 -5.43
C ALA A 230 0.41 -15.18 -6.87
N VAL A 231 1.09 -16.17 -7.44
CA VAL A 231 1.57 -16.16 -8.84
C VAL A 231 0.42 -15.97 -9.82
N ASN A 232 -0.73 -16.65 -9.62
CA ASN A 232 -1.89 -16.50 -10.50
C ASN A 232 -2.41 -15.05 -10.57
N HIS A 233 -2.45 -14.33 -9.45
CA HIS A 233 -2.82 -12.91 -9.45
C HIS A 233 -1.82 -12.06 -10.24
N VAL A 234 -0.51 -12.31 -10.08
CA VAL A 234 0.54 -11.60 -10.82
C VAL A 234 0.42 -11.86 -12.32
N LEU A 235 0.27 -13.11 -12.74
CA LEU A 235 0.12 -13.49 -14.15
C LEU A 235 -1.15 -12.90 -14.78
N HIS A 236 -2.25 -12.81 -14.02
CA HIS A 236 -3.48 -12.19 -14.49
C HIS A 236 -3.27 -10.71 -14.82
N VAL A 237 -2.70 -9.92 -13.89
CA VAL A 237 -2.41 -8.50 -14.14
C VAL A 237 -1.40 -8.33 -15.27
N HIS A 238 -0.33 -9.14 -15.28
CA HIS A 238 0.69 -9.12 -16.32
C HIS A 238 0.06 -9.35 -17.72
N THR A 239 -0.80 -10.36 -17.86
CA THR A 239 -1.50 -10.66 -19.12
C THR A 239 -2.47 -9.57 -19.52
N LEU A 240 -3.17 -8.98 -18.54
CA LEU A 240 -4.24 -8.01 -18.75
C LEU A 240 -3.75 -6.61 -19.11
N ALA A 241 -2.63 -6.19 -18.48
CA ALA A 241 -2.18 -4.81 -18.46
C ALA A 241 -0.65 -4.64 -18.64
N GLY A 242 0.10 -5.72 -18.80
CA GLY A 242 1.54 -5.72 -18.99
C GLY A 242 2.35 -5.77 -17.70
N SER A 243 3.65 -6.06 -17.83
CA SER A 243 4.58 -6.27 -16.71
C SER A 243 4.78 -5.03 -15.82
N GLN A 244 4.54 -3.83 -16.34
CA GLN A 244 4.68 -2.59 -15.58
C GLN A 244 3.50 -2.30 -14.64
N ALA A 245 2.38 -3.03 -14.79
CA ALA A 245 1.14 -2.81 -14.06
C ALA A 245 1.05 -3.58 -12.74
N ILE A 246 2.04 -4.39 -12.40
CA ILE A 246 2.03 -5.24 -11.19
C ILE A 246 3.32 -5.10 -10.39
N ALA A 247 3.23 -5.04 -9.07
CA ALA A 247 4.35 -5.00 -8.15
C ALA A 247 4.01 -5.72 -6.84
N LEU A 248 4.97 -5.85 -5.94
CA LEU A 248 4.70 -6.34 -4.59
C LEU A 248 4.00 -5.25 -3.75
N GLY A 249 2.91 -5.63 -3.09
CA GLY A 249 2.17 -4.84 -2.12
C GLY A 249 1.78 -5.73 -0.95
N SER A 250 2.77 -6.29 -0.26
CA SER A 250 2.62 -7.43 0.65
C SER A 250 1.54 -7.29 1.71
N ASP A 251 1.32 -6.08 2.19
CA ASP A 251 0.43 -5.77 3.31
C ASP A 251 0.83 -6.49 4.62
N PHE A 252 2.12 -6.86 4.74
CA PHE A 252 2.63 -7.48 5.94
C PHE A 252 2.36 -6.63 7.18
N ASP A 253 1.89 -7.27 8.25
CA ASP A 253 1.39 -6.65 9.48
C ASP A 253 0.12 -5.78 9.30
N GLY A 254 -0.58 -5.90 8.18
CA GLY A 254 -1.84 -5.21 7.86
C GLY A 254 -3.07 -5.76 8.62
N GLY A 255 -2.92 -6.10 9.90
CA GLY A 255 -3.99 -6.63 10.74
C GLY A 255 -4.14 -8.15 10.70
N PHE A 256 -3.19 -8.87 10.12
CA PHE A 256 -3.11 -10.32 10.08
C PHE A 256 -1.69 -10.80 10.46
N THR A 257 -1.55 -12.08 10.74
CA THR A 257 -0.28 -12.67 11.17
C THR A 257 0.48 -13.30 10.01
N PRO A 258 1.79 -13.59 10.14
CA PRO A 258 2.53 -14.34 9.14
C PRO A 258 1.88 -15.67 8.74
N LEU A 259 1.18 -16.33 9.67
CA LEU A 259 0.48 -17.60 9.41
C LEU A 259 -0.74 -17.44 8.48
N ASP A 260 -1.23 -16.23 8.31
CA ASP A 260 -2.31 -15.92 7.39
C ASP A 260 -1.81 -15.70 5.95
N CYS A 261 -0.49 -15.62 5.73
CA CYS A 261 0.13 -15.51 4.43
C CYS A 261 0.42 -16.89 3.82
N PRO A 262 0.62 -16.98 2.49
CA PRO A 262 0.99 -18.25 1.86
C PRO A 262 2.36 -18.74 2.35
N ALA A 263 2.47 -20.06 2.62
CA ALA A 263 3.73 -20.66 3.02
C ALA A 263 4.83 -20.39 1.97
N GLY A 264 5.97 -19.89 2.42
CA GLY A 264 7.08 -19.45 1.56
C GLY A 264 7.02 -17.97 1.16
N ALA A 265 6.01 -17.21 1.64
CA ALA A 265 5.95 -15.76 1.58
C ALA A 265 5.24 -15.19 2.83
N GLN A 266 5.54 -15.75 3.99
CA GLN A 266 4.95 -15.36 5.28
C GLN A 266 5.67 -14.16 5.90
N ARG A 267 6.92 -13.93 5.51
CA ARG A 267 7.81 -12.91 6.08
C ARG A 267 8.68 -12.28 4.99
N PRO A 268 9.23 -11.09 5.21
CA PRO A 268 10.11 -10.44 4.24
C PRO A 268 11.28 -11.31 3.79
N GLU A 269 11.92 -12.06 4.68
CA GLU A 269 13.05 -12.94 4.37
C GLU A 269 12.68 -14.14 3.47
N GLU A 270 11.39 -14.42 3.28
CA GLU A 270 10.88 -15.50 2.42
C GLU A 270 10.52 -14.99 1.01
N LEU A 271 10.51 -13.68 0.76
CA LEU A 271 10.17 -13.10 -0.55
C LEU A 271 10.97 -13.69 -1.73
N PRO A 272 12.25 -14.08 -1.60
CA PRO A 272 12.96 -14.76 -2.68
C PRO A 272 12.28 -16.03 -3.20
N ALA A 273 11.49 -16.73 -2.37
CA ALA A 273 10.73 -17.90 -2.83
C ALA A 273 9.57 -17.52 -3.77
N LEU A 274 8.90 -16.38 -3.52
CA LEU A 274 7.90 -15.85 -4.44
C LEU A 274 8.52 -15.45 -5.79
N GLU A 275 9.69 -14.82 -5.76
CA GLU A 275 10.44 -14.45 -6.97
C GLU A 275 10.78 -15.68 -7.81
N ALA A 276 11.31 -16.73 -7.16
CA ALA A 276 11.61 -18.00 -7.83
C ALA A 276 10.35 -18.66 -8.42
N ALA A 277 9.20 -18.54 -7.72
CA ALA A 277 7.92 -19.04 -8.21
C ALA A 277 7.43 -18.28 -9.45
N LEU A 278 7.59 -16.94 -9.49
CA LEU A 278 7.26 -16.11 -10.66
C LEU A 278 8.14 -16.48 -11.88
N ALA A 279 9.45 -16.61 -11.68
CA ALA A 279 10.38 -17.04 -12.75
C ALA A 279 10.02 -18.44 -13.28
N LYS A 280 9.70 -19.39 -12.40
CA LYS A 280 9.24 -20.74 -12.77
C LYS A 280 7.92 -20.71 -13.55
N ALA A 281 7.06 -19.73 -13.28
CA ALA A 281 5.81 -19.55 -14.01
C ALA A 281 5.96 -18.86 -15.37
N GLY A 282 7.19 -18.52 -15.78
CA GLY A 282 7.52 -18.05 -17.12
C GLY A 282 7.71 -16.53 -17.23
N LEU A 283 7.72 -15.78 -16.13
CA LEU A 283 8.10 -14.37 -16.17
C LEU A 283 9.60 -14.25 -16.48
N THR A 284 9.95 -13.28 -17.31
CA THR A 284 11.36 -12.98 -17.61
C THR A 284 12.06 -12.38 -16.38
N ALA A 285 13.39 -12.41 -16.37
CA ALA A 285 14.16 -11.76 -15.31
C ALA A 285 13.83 -10.26 -15.18
N ALA A 286 13.56 -9.57 -16.29
CA ALA A 286 13.14 -8.17 -16.31
C ALA A 286 11.75 -7.98 -15.69
N ASP A 287 10.78 -8.88 -15.94
CA ASP A 287 9.44 -8.83 -15.34
C ASP A 287 9.52 -9.04 -13.82
N VAL A 288 10.31 -10.03 -13.37
CA VAL A 288 10.52 -10.30 -11.94
C VAL A 288 11.17 -9.10 -11.26
N GLN A 289 12.21 -8.51 -11.86
CA GLN A 289 12.83 -7.28 -11.35
C GLN A 289 11.85 -6.11 -11.31
N GLY A 290 10.99 -5.97 -12.35
CA GLY A 290 9.92 -4.98 -12.38
C GLY A 290 8.96 -5.16 -11.20
N PHE A 291 8.49 -6.39 -10.96
CA PHE A 291 7.61 -6.75 -9.85
C PHE A 291 8.24 -6.46 -8.48
N GLN A 292 9.50 -6.83 -8.28
CA GLN A 292 10.21 -6.66 -7.01
C GLN A 292 10.34 -5.17 -6.60
N HIS A 293 10.80 -4.33 -7.53
CA HIS A 293 11.12 -2.92 -7.22
C HIS A 293 10.99 -1.96 -8.40
N GLY A 294 11.28 -2.40 -9.65
CA GLY A 294 11.40 -1.49 -10.79
C GLY A 294 10.12 -0.70 -11.06
N ASN A 295 8.95 -1.34 -10.94
CA ASN A 295 7.67 -0.69 -11.20
C ASN A 295 7.33 0.33 -10.12
N TRP A 296 7.60 0.05 -8.83
CA TRP A 296 7.45 1.04 -7.76
C TRP A 296 8.39 2.22 -7.94
N LEU A 297 9.67 1.97 -8.24
CA LEU A 297 10.65 3.05 -8.47
C LEU A 297 10.22 3.94 -9.64
N ARG A 298 9.74 3.37 -10.74
CA ARG A 298 9.20 4.12 -11.89
C ARG A 298 8.06 5.03 -11.48
N VAL A 299 7.07 4.51 -10.75
CA VAL A 299 5.91 5.30 -10.30
C VAL A 299 6.35 6.40 -9.33
N LEU A 300 7.18 6.08 -8.35
CA LEU A 300 7.67 7.07 -7.38
C LEU A 300 8.51 8.15 -8.06
N GLN A 301 9.38 7.80 -9.00
CA GLN A 301 10.14 8.77 -9.79
C GLN A 301 9.25 9.71 -10.61
N SER A 302 8.10 9.24 -11.07
CA SER A 302 7.16 10.09 -11.81
C SER A 302 6.34 11.01 -10.90
N ALA A 303 6.03 10.59 -9.68
CA ALA A 303 5.12 11.30 -8.77
C ALA A 303 5.85 12.25 -7.79
N LEU A 304 7.05 11.86 -7.32
CA LEU A 304 7.77 12.65 -6.31
C LEU A 304 8.26 13.98 -6.86
N PRO A 305 8.34 15.04 -6.01
CA PRO A 305 8.97 16.31 -6.39
C PRO A 305 10.48 16.12 -6.62
N ASP A 306 11.09 17.07 -7.34
CA ASP A 306 12.53 17.12 -7.60
C ASP A 306 13.37 17.40 -6.35
#